data_207bec738cd39cbd73b77b61030195df
#
_entry.id   207bec738cd39cbd73b77b61030195df
#
_cell.length_a   1.000
_cell.length_b   1.000
_cell.length_c   1.000
_cell.angle_alpha   90.00
_cell.angle_beta   90.00
_cell.angle_gamma   90.00
#
_symmetry.space_group_name_H-M   'P 1'
#
loop_
_entity.id
_entity.type
_entity.pdbx_description
1 polymer ?
#
loop_
_entity_poly.entity_id
_entity_poly.type
_entity_poly.pdbx_seq_one_letter_code
_entity_poly.pdbx_strand_id
1 'polypeptide(L)'
;MTQILDGKALAGKIREELKQEVQQLSKSGVTPSLTVILVGEDPASQVYVRNKERAATEVGIHSNVIRLSEETTQEELLEYVNTLNHDASVHGILVQLPLPKHIDTDAVLEAIVPEKDVDGFHPVNLGKLLQKDESIVPCTPQGIMEFFKEYDIDLVGKEMVIIGQSTIVGRPMALLGLNHGATVTVCHSRTKDLAKVAKRADILISAVGKAGLVTKDFVKEGAVVIDVGINRNEEGKLCGDVLFEEVAPLTSAITPVPGGVGPMTIAMLLAQTVKNAKSKKE
;
A
#
# COMPACT_ATOMS: atom_id res chain seq x y z
N MET A 1 12.21 16.66 -19.75
CA MET A 1 12.87 16.20 -18.50
C MET A 1 11.87 15.32 -17.76
N THR A 2 12.31 14.19 -17.27
CA THR A 2 11.47 13.25 -16.50
C THR A 2 11.13 13.85 -15.13
N GLN A 3 9.86 13.83 -14.76
CA GLN A 3 9.40 14.20 -13.43
C GLN A 3 9.63 13.05 -12.43
N ILE A 4 10.29 13.32 -11.32
CA ILE A 4 10.43 12.36 -10.24
C ILE A 4 9.21 12.46 -9.33
N LEU A 5 8.52 11.35 -9.15
CA LEU A 5 7.39 11.23 -8.24
C LEU A 5 7.92 10.94 -6.83
N ASP A 6 8.22 12.01 -6.08
CA ASP A 6 8.85 11.93 -4.75
C ASP A 6 7.83 11.53 -3.68
N GLY A 7 7.77 10.22 -3.39
CA GLY A 7 6.87 9.68 -2.37
C GLY A 7 7.27 10.03 -0.95
N LYS A 8 8.54 10.30 -0.69
CA LYS A 8 8.99 10.73 0.64
C LYS A 8 8.48 12.14 0.96
N ALA A 9 8.57 13.05 -0.01
CA ALA A 9 8.06 14.41 0.14
C ALA A 9 6.54 14.41 0.26
N LEU A 10 5.82 13.68 -0.62
CA LEU A 10 4.37 13.59 -0.60
C LEU A 10 3.84 12.95 0.70
N ALA A 11 4.43 11.85 1.14
CA ALA A 11 4.07 11.22 2.42
C ALA A 11 4.34 12.15 3.61
N GLY A 12 5.37 13.00 3.55
CA GLY A 12 5.65 14.03 4.54
C GLY A 12 4.53 15.08 4.61
N LYS A 13 4.09 15.60 3.46
CA LYS A 13 2.97 16.53 3.33
C LYS A 13 1.68 15.95 3.94
N ILE A 14 1.32 14.73 3.53
CA ILE A 14 0.12 14.05 4.02
C ILE A 14 0.18 13.84 5.54
N ARG A 15 1.33 13.44 6.09
CA ARG A 15 1.47 13.25 7.54
C ARG A 15 1.33 14.56 8.31
N GLU A 16 1.79 15.67 7.78
CA GLU A 16 1.61 16.97 8.45
C GLU A 16 0.12 17.40 8.45
N GLU A 17 -0.60 17.16 7.36
CA GLU A 17 -2.04 17.37 7.28
C GLU A 17 -2.79 16.47 8.28
N LEU A 18 -2.44 15.18 8.35
CA LEU A 18 -3.01 14.23 9.31
C LEU A 18 -2.74 14.63 10.76
N LYS A 19 -1.57 15.17 11.06
CA LYS A 19 -1.23 15.64 12.39
C LYS A 19 -2.15 16.75 12.86
N GLN A 20 -2.47 17.71 11.98
CA GLN A 20 -3.42 18.78 12.29
C GLN A 20 -4.82 18.20 12.54
N GLU A 21 -5.21 17.23 11.73
CA GLU A 21 -6.50 16.57 11.83
C GLU A 21 -6.65 15.75 13.14
N VAL A 22 -5.63 14.98 13.51
CA VAL A 22 -5.56 14.24 14.78
C VAL A 22 -5.64 15.18 15.97
N GLN A 23 -4.97 16.34 15.93
CA GLN A 23 -5.06 17.34 16.99
C GLN A 23 -6.49 17.88 17.15
N GLN A 24 -7.23 18.07 16.06
CA GLN A 24 -8.63 18.50 16.11
C GLN A 24 -9.53 17.41 16.69
N LEU A 25 -9.34 16.15 16.26
CA LEU A 25 -10.08 15.00 16.81
C LEU A 25 -9.83 14.83 18.30
N SER A 26 -8.58 14.95 18.75
CA SER A 26 -8.19 14.82 20.16
C SER A 26 -8.87 15.91 21.03
N LYS A 27 -9.00 17.14 20.53
CA LYS A 27 -9.75 18.21 21.22
C LYS A 27 -11.24 17.88 21.36
N SER A 28 -11.79 17.06 20.48
CA SER A 28 -13.19 16.58 20.56
C SER A 28 -13.34 15.26 21.30
N GLY A 29 -12.29 14.79 21.99
CA GLY A 29 -12.31 13.59 22.82
C GLY A 29 -12.03 12.27 22.07
N VAL A 30 -11.65 12.32 20.79
CA VAL A 30 -11.32 11.12 20.00
C VAL A 30 -9.84 11.10 19.67
N THR A 31 -9.10 10.13 20.19
CA THR A 31 -7.71 9.89 19.79
C THR A 31 -7.65 8.67 18.86
N PRO A 32 -7.29 8.84 17.57
CA PRO A 32 -7.14 7.71 16.66
C PRO A 32 -6.16 6.68 17.23
N SER A 33 -6.49 5.39 17.10
CA SER A 33 -5.69 4.31 17.66
C SER A 33 -5.51 3.20 16.63
N LEU A 34 -4.25 2.80 16.43
CA LEU A 34 -3.81 1.74 15.54
C LEU A 34 -3.16 0.62 16.37
N THR A 35 -3.64 -0.60 16.22
CA THR A 35 -2.97 -1.77 16.78
C THR A 35 -2.34 -2.60 15.67
N VAL A 36 -1.05 -2.86 15.79
CA VAL A 36 -0.28 -3.70 14.88
C VAL A 36 0.06 -5.01 15.59
N ILE A 37 -0.26 -6.15 14.99
CA ILE A 37 0.13 -7.48 15.47
C ILE A 37 1.31 -7.96 14.63
N LEU A 38 2.39 -8.34 15.28
CA LEU A 38 3.58 -8.95 14.68
C LEU A 38 3.78 -10.34 15.26
N VAL A 39 3.79 -11.36 14.40
CA VAL A 39 4.04 -12.76 14.81
C VAL A 39 5.42 -13.17 14.31
N GLY A 40 6.26 -13.64 15.24
CA GLY A 40 7.64 -14.04 14.96
C GLY A 40 8.63 -12.87 14.89
N GLU A 41 9.86 -13.19 14.47
CA GLU A 41 11.01 -12.28 14.56
C GLU A 41 11.63 -11.95 13.19
N ASP A 42 10.86 -12.03 12.11
CA ASP A 42 11.38 -11.65 10.78
C ASP A 42 11.97 -10.23 10.79
N PRO A 43 13.27 -10.07 10.46
CA PRO A 43 13.94 -8.77 10.58
C PRO A 43 13.34 -7.68 9.68
N ALA A 44 12.82 -8.04 8.51
CA ALA A 44 12.18 -7.08 7.61
C ALA A 44 10.87 -6.57 8.21
N SER A 45 10.02 -7.48 8.70
CA SER A 45 8.76 -7.16 9.37
C SER A 45 8.97 -6.26 10.58
N GLN A 46 10.00 -6.53 11.39
CA GLN A 46 10.35 -5.67 12.54
C GLN A 46 10.71 -4.24 12.13
N VAL A 47 11.44 -4.07 11.01
CA VAL A 47 11.78 -2.73 10.48
C VAL A 47 10.53 -2.01 10.02
N TYR A 48 9.62 -2.69 9.30
CA TYR A 48 8.36 -2.12 8.84
C TYR A 48 7.46 -1.70 10.00
N VAL A 49 7.31 -2.56 11.02
CA VAL A 49 6.50 -2.24 12.21
C VAL A 49 7.07 -1.03 12.95
N ARG A 50 8.38 -0.97 13.19
CA ARG A 50 9.02 0.22 13.82
C ARG A 50 8.79 1.51 13.03
N ASN A 51 8.85 1.45 11.70
CA ASN A 51 8.61 2.62 10.86
C ASN A 51 7.14 3.08 10.94
N LYS A 52 6.18 2.13 10.96
CA LYS A 52 4.75 2.42 11.13
C LYS A 52 4.48 3.02 12.51
N GLU A 53 5.02 2.43 13.57
CA GLU A 53 4.88 2.90 14.96
C GLU A 53 5.41 4.34 15.12
N ARG A 54 6.64 4.60 14.61
CA ARG A 54 7.23 5.94 14.63
C ARG A 54 6.34 6.94 13.87
N ALA A 55 5.91 6.61 12.66
CA ALA A 55 5.08 7.50 11.85
C ALA A 55 3.72 7.76 12.50
N ALA A 56 3.10 6.77 13.14
CA ALA A 56 1.86 6.93 13.89
C ALA A 56 2.05 7.89 15.08
N THR A 57 3.11 7.71 15.84
CA THR A 57 3.45 8.58 16.98
C THR A 57 3.71 10.02 16.53
N GLU A 58 4.44 10.23 15.41
CA GLU A 58 4.72 11.57 14.85
C GLU A 58 3.44 12.35 14.52
N VAL A 59 2.39 11.69 14.05
CA VAL A 59 1.10 12.34 13.73
C VAL A 59 0.12 12.39 14.92
N GLY A 60 0.47 11.77 16.06
CA GLY A 60 -0.35 11.77 17.27
C GLY A 60 -1.40 10.64 17.34
N ILE A 61 -1.27 9.62 16.50
CA ILE A 61 -2.06 8.39 16.58
C ILE A 61 -1.52 7.54 17.74
N HIS A 62 -2.41 7.04 18.61
CA HIS A 62 -2.03 6.05 19.61
C HIS A 62 -1.67 4.74 18.91
N SER A 63 -0.39 4.35 19.00
CA SER A 63 0.11 3.13 18.37
C SER A 63 0.39 2.06 19.41
N ASN A 64 -0.24 0.91 19.26
CA ASN A 64 0.01 -0.28 20.07
C ASN A 64 0.60 -1.39 19.20
N VAL A 65 1.68 -2.03 19.65
CA VAL A 65 2.31 -3.15 18.93
C VAL A 65 2.29 -4.40 19.81
N ILE A 66 1.51 -5.38 19.39
CA ILE A 66 1.44 -6.70 20.02
C ILE A 66 2.45 -7.60 19.32
N ARG A 67 3.44 -8.07 20.08
CA ARG A 67 4.47 -8.99 19.59
C ARG A 67 4.19 -10.38 20.09
N LEU A 68 3.96 -11.31 19.17
CA LEU A 68 3.64 -12.70 19.46
C LEU A 68 4.80 -13.59 19.02
N SER A 69 4.98 -14.70 19.72
CA SER A 69 5.95 -15.73 19.36
C SER A 69 5.67 -16.33 17.98
N GLU A 70 6.71 -16.79 17.29
CA GLU A 70 6.57 -17.59 16.07
C GLU A 70 5.75 -18.87 16.27
N GLU A 71 5.71 -19.38 17.51
CA GLU A 71 4.95 -20.58 17.90
C GLU A 71 3.47 -20.30 18.18
N THR A 72 3.04 -19.02 18.16
CA THR A 72 1.64 -18.64 18.39
C THR A 72 0.72 -19.40 17.44
N THR A 73 -0.30 -20.03 17.99
CA THR A 73 -1.27 -20.78 17.19
C THR A 73 -2.22 -19.84 16.44
N GLN A 74 -2.89 -20.36 15.43
CA GLN A 74 -3.92 -19.59 14.71
C GLN A 74 -5.07 -19.19 15.62
N GLU A 75 -5.50 -20.09 16.50
CA GLU A 75 -6.57 -19.86 17.47
C GLU A 75 -6.22 -18.69 18.41
N GLU A 76 -5.01 -18.69 18.97
CA GLU A 76 -4.54 -17.60 19.83
C GLU A 76 -4.51 -16.27 19.08
N LEU A 77 -4.00 -16.24 17.84
CA LEU A 77 -3.98 -15.03 17.04
C LEU A 77 -5.40 -14.53 16.74
N LEU A 78 -6.34 -15.41 16.42
CA LEU A 78 -7.74 -15.06 16.20
C LEU A 78 -8.43 -14.52 17.46
N GLU A 79 -8.06 -14.99 18.66
CA GLU A 79 -8.55 -14.41 19.93
C GLU A 79 -8.07 -12.96 20.13
N TYR A 80 -6.80 -12.66 19.80
CA TYR A 80 -6.32 -11.27 19.81
C TYR A 80 -7.11 -10.40 18.82
N VAL A 81 -7.29 -10.86 17.58
CA VAL A 81 -8.08 -10.12 16.57
C VAL A 81 -9.50 -9.90 17.06
N ASN A 82 -10.16 -10.92 17.59
CA ASN A 82 -11.52 -10.82 18.12
C ASN A 82 -11.63 -9.80 19.25
N THR A 83 -10.67 -9.80 20.18
CA THR A 83 -10.61 -8.82 21.28
C THR A 83 -10.50 -7.39 20.74
N LEU A 84 -9.61 -7.15 19.76
CA LEU A 84 -9.43 -5.85 19.15
C LEU A 84 -10.66 -5.40 18.32
N ASN A 85 -11.36 -6.34 17.70
CA ASN A 85 -12.60 -6.06 16.98
C ASN A 85 -13.67 -5.46 17.92
N HIS A 86 -13.76 -5.95 19.16
CA HIS A 86 -14.74 -5.50 20.15
C HIS A 86 -14.27 -4.30 20.97
N ASP A 87 -12.99 -3.93 20.92
CA ASP A 87 -12.47 -2.76 21.61
C ASP A 87 -12.84 -1.46 20.88
N ALA A 88 -13.75 -0.68 21.44
CA ALA A 88 -14.22 0.60 20.87
C ALA A 88 -13.10 1.65 20.77
N SER A 89 -12.02 1.53 21.54
CA SER A 89 -10.88 2.44 21.50
C SER A 89 -9.94 2.17 20.34
N VAL A 90 -10.03 1.01 19.69
CA VAL A 90 -9.22 0.61 18.53
C VAL A 90 -9.94 0.99 17.23
N HIS A 91 -9.29 1.79 16.40
CA HIS A 91 -9.82 2.31 15.13
C HIS A 91 -9.22 1.64 13.90
N GLY A 92 -8.04 1.02 14.06
CA GLY A 92 -7.38 0.26 13.02
C GLY A 92 -6.67 -0.96 13.58
N ILE A 93 -6.79 -2.08 12.89
CA ILE A 93 -6.08 -3.34 13.16
C ILE A 93 -5.25 -3.68 11.93
N LEU A 94 -3.98 -3.99 12.16
CA LEU A 94 -3.06 -4.45 11.14
C LEU A 94 -2.35 -5.70 11.63
N VAL A 95 -2.41 -6.77 10.84
CA VAL A 95 -1.58 -7.96 11.06
C VAL A 95 -0.43 -7.91 10.07
N GLN A 96 0.80 -7.78 10.58
CA GLN A 96 1.98 -7.65 9.74
C GLN A 96 2.29 -8.94 9.00
N LEU A 97 2.28 -8.89 7.69
CA LEU A 97 2.68 -10.01 6.82
C LEU A 97 4.19 -10.01 6.56
N PRO A 98 4.80 -11.19 6.29
CA PRO A 98 4.17 -12.51 6.24
C PRO A 98 3.93 -13.12 7.63
N LEU A 99 2.94 -13.99 7.73
CA LEU A 99 2.71 -14.83 8.92
C LEU A 99 3.51 -16.14 8.83
N PRO A 100 3.78 -16.82 9.99
CA PRO A 100 4.31 -18.17 10.01
C PRO A 100 3.47 -19.14 9.17
N LYS A 101 4.11 -20.14 8.55
CA LYS A 101 3.46 -21.05 7.57
C LYS A 101 2.30 -21.88 8.12
N HIS A 102 2.24 -22.08 9.44
CA HIS A 102 1.18 -22.85 10.10
C HIS A 102 -0.09 -22.04 10.34
N ILE A 103 -0.05 -20.74 10.08
CA ILE A 103 -1.20 -19.81 10.22
C ILE A 103 -1.76 -19.51 8.83
N ASP A 104 -3.06 -19.71 8.68
CA ASP A 104 -3.80 -19.32 7.46
C ASP A 104 -3.97 -17.80 7.42
N THR A 105 -3.21 -17.17 6.54
CA THR A 105 -3.22 -15.70 6.38
C THR A 105 -4.59 -15.18 6.00
N ASP A 106 -5.30 -15.85 5.10
CA ASP A 106 -6.60 -15.40 4.60
C ASP A 106 -7.63 -15.45 5.73
N ALA A 107 -7.66 -16.54 6.52
CA ALA A 107 -8.54 -16.66 7.67
C ALA A 107 -8.30 -15.56 8.72
N VAL A 108 -7.05 -15.15 8.95
CA VAL A 108 -6.71 -14.07 9.89
C VAL A 108 -7.15 -12.70 9.35
N LEU A 109 -6.91 -12.42 8.08
CA LEU A 109 -7.32 -11.15 7.46
C LEU A 109 -8.85 -11.01 7.41
N GLU A 110 -9.57 -12.10 7.15
CA GLU A 110 -11.03 -12.13 7.14
C GLU A 110 -11.65 -12.03 8.55
N ALA A 111 -10.90 -12.35 9.59
CA ALA A 111 -11.36 -12.21 10.97
C ALA A 111 -11.37 -10.74 11.46
N ILE A 112 -10.62 -9.85 10.84
CA ILE A 112 -10.66 -8.42 11.16
C ILE A 112 -11.99 -7.85 10.66
N VAL A 113 -12.75 -7.12 11.51
CA VAL A 113 -13.98 -6.48 11.01
C VAL A 113 -13.66 -5.44 9.92
N PRO A 114 -14.44 -5.39 8.82
CA PRO A 114 -14.13 -4.54 7.66
C PRO A 114 -13.85 -3.08 8.00
N GLU A 115 -14.54 -2.55 9.00
CA GLU A 115 -14.42 -1.15 9.43
C GLU A 115 -13.11 -0.85 10.17
N LYS A 116 -12.39 -1.87 10.64
CA LYS A 116 -11.07 -1.74 11.30
C LYS A 116 -9.92 -2.27 10.45
N ASP A 117 -10.21 -2.80 9.27
CA ASP A 117 -9.21 -3.23 8.28
C ASP A 117 -8.56 -2.01 7.64
N VAL A 118 -7.45 -1.55 8.21
CA VAL A 118 -6.74 -0.35 7.72
C VAL A 118 -5.76 -0.64 6.59
N ASP A 119 -5.43 -1.90 6.33
CA ASP A 119 -4.66 -2.32 5.15
C ASP A 119 -5.55 -2.46 3.90
N GLY A 120 -6.87 -2.63 4.07
CA GLY A 120 -7.84 -2.74 2.98
C GLY A 120 -7.85 -4.11 2.28
N PHE A 121 -7.46 -5.18 2.98
CA PHE A 121 -7.36 -6.52 2.38
C PHE A 121 -8.59 -7.39 2.60
N HIS A 122 -9.51 -6.97 3.48
CA HIS A 122 -10.70 -7.73 3.77
C HIS A 122 -11.57 -7.90 2.51
N PRO A 123 -12.10 -9.11 2.20
CA PRO A 123 -12.87 -9.38 0.99
C PRO A 123 -14.08 -8.45 0.80
N VAL A 124 -14.73 -8.04 1.89
CA VAL A 124 -15.83 -7.06 1.86
C VAL A 124 -15.35 -5.72 1.31
N ASN A 125 -14.19 -5.21 1.75
CA ASN A 125 -13.64 -3.93 1.30
C ASN A 125 -13.19 -4.02 -0.17
N LEU A 126 -12.59 -5.14 -0.58
CA LEU A 126 -12.27 -5.39 -1.99
C LEU A 126 -13.52 -5.52 -2.86
N GLY A 127 -14.60 -6.13 -2.34
CA GLY A 127 -15.90 -6.19 -2.99
C GLY A 127 -16.54 -4.80 -3.15
N LYS A 128 -16.44 -3.94 -2.14
CA LYS A 128 -16.87 -2.54 -2.22
C LYS A 128 -16.09 -1.77 -3.27
N LEU A 129 -14.75 -1.94 -3.32
CA LEU A 129 -13.91 -1.33 -4.35
C LEU A 129 -14.33 -1.73 -5.77
N LEU A 130 -14.70 -2.99 -5.99
CA LEU A 130 -15.27 -3.46 -7.27
C LEU A 130 -16.56 -2.71 -7.63
N GLN A 131 -17.37 -2.32 -6.63
CA GLN A 131 -18.59 -1.54 -6.79
C GLN A 131 -18.35 -0.01 -6.83
N LYS A 132 -17.11 0.43 -6.94
CA LYS A 132 -16.68 1.84 -6.90
C LYS A 132 -16.84 2.52 -5.53
N ASP A 133 -17.05 1.76 -4.47
CA ASP A 133 -16.95 2.29 -3.10
C ASP A 133 -15.49 2.22 -2.64
N GLU A 134 -14.84 3.36 -2.64
CA GLU A 134 -13.43 3.55 -2.25
C GLU A 134 -13.30 4.01 -0.79
N SER A 135 -14.25 3.61 0.06
CA SER A 135 -14.23 3.97 1.49
C SER A 135 -13.01 3.39 2.22
N ILE A 136 -12.64 2.15 1.91
CA ILE A 136 -11.41 1.49 2.38
C ILE A 136 -10.74 0.84 1.17
N VAL A 137 -9.53 1.29 0.87
CA VAL A 137 -8.72 0.85 -0.28
C VAL A 137 -7.40 0.32 0.24
N PRO A 138 -6.83 -0.73 -0.35
CA PRO A 138 -5.48 -1.17 -0.01
C PRO A 138 -4.46 -0.03 -0.04
N CYS A 139 -3.66 0.09 1.04
CA CYS A 139 -2.81 1.26 1.28
C CYS A 139 -1.83 1.57 0.14
N THR A 140 -1.20 0.55 -0.46
CA THR A 140 -0.24 0.77 -1.56
C THR A 140 -0.92 1.29 -2.82
N PRO A 141 -2.01 0.69 -3.33
CA PRO A 141 -2.80 1.25 -4.42
C PRO A 141 -3.32 2.66 -4.13
N GLN A 142 -3.82 2.92 -2.93
CA GLN A 142 -4.27 4.25 -2.54
C GLN A 142 -3.12 5.27 -2.61
N GLY A 143 -1.93 4.91 -2.12
CA GLY A 143 -0.75 5.76 -2.22
C GLY A 143 -0.32 6.06 -3.67
N ILE A 144 -0.56 5.12 -4.60
CA ILE A 144 -0.33 5.34 -6.03
C ILE A 144 -1.34 6.34 -6.58
N MET A 145 -2.61 6.27 -6.18
CA MET A 145 -3.62 7.24 -6.58
C MET A 145 -3.31 8.66 -6.09
N GLU A 146 -2.71 8.80 -4.90
CA GLU A 146 -2.27 10.10 -4.40
C GLU A 146 -1.12 10.70 -5.25
N PHE A 147 -0.24 9.89 -5.84
CA PHE A 147 0.71 10.39 -6.83
C PHE A 147 -0.01 10.96 -8.06
N PHE A 148 -0.97 10.23 -8.59
CA PHE A 148 -1.71 10.69 -9.78
C PHE A 148 -2.41 12.01 -9.51
N LYS A 149 -2.98 12.18 -8.34
CA LYS A 149 -3.61 13.42 -7.90
C LYS A 149 -2.61 14.56 -7.69
N GLU A 150 -1.52 14.35 -6.95
CA GLU A 150 -0.54 15.39 -6.62
C GLU A 150 0.21 15.91 -7.84
N TYR A 151 0.45 15.04 -8.81
CA TYR A 151 1.22 15.37 -10.02
C TYR A 151 0.36 15.55 -11.27
N ASP A 152 -0.95 15.73 -11.11
CA ASP A 152 -1.93 15.96 -12.18
C ASP A 152 -1.86 14.93 -13.32
N ILE A 153 -1.69 13.64 -12.96
CA ILE A 153 -1.65 12.55 -13.93
C ILE A 153 -3.08 12.06 -14.19
N ASP A 154 -3.61 12.41 -15.35
CA ASP A 154 -4.94 11.99 -15.77
C ASP A 154 -4.97 10.51 -16.17
N LEU A 155 -5.97 9.78 -15.68
CA LEU A 155 -6.21 8.37 -15.97
C LEU A 155 -7.24 8.12 -17.06
N VAL A 156 -8.09 9.13 -17.34
CA VAL A 156 -9.21 8.98 -18.28
C VAL A 156 -8.71 8.67 -19.69
N GLY A 157 -9.15 7.53 -20.23
CA GLY A 157 -8.78 7.08 -21.57
C GLY A 157 -7.33 6.59 -21.72
N LYS A 158 -6.55 6.51 -20.63
CA LYS A 158 -5.16 6.01 -20.66
C LYS A 158 -5.11 4.50 -20.68
N GLU A 159 -4.14 3.94 -21.39
CA GLU A 159 -3.80 2.51 -21.30
C GLU A 159 -2.90 2.28 -20.08
N MET A 160 -3.46 1.65 -19.04
CA MET A 160 -2.74 1.28 -17.82
C MET A 160 -2.37 -0.20 -17.88
N VAL A 161 -1.09 -0.51 -17.81
CA VAL A 161 -0.60 -1.88 -17.70
C VAL A 161 -0.02 -2.10 -16.31
N ILE A 162 -0.47 -3.16 -15.67
CA ILE A 162 -0.04 -3.56 -14.33
C ILE A 162 0.70 -4.90 -14.44
N ILE A 163 1.96 -4.93 -14.09
CA ILE A 163 2.75 -6.16 -13.99
C ILE A 163 2.69 -6.64 -12.53
N GLY A 164 1.94 -7.70 -12.30
CA GLY A 164 1.62 -8.25 -10.98
C GLY A 164 0.10 -8.37 -10.77
N GLN A 165 -0.34 -9.48 -10.16
CA GLN A 165 -1.77 -9.78 -9.95
C GLN A 165 -2.10 -10.11 -8.49
N SER A 166 -1.28 -9.63 -7.55
CA SER A 166 -1.52 -9.87 -6.13
C SER A 166 -2.84 -9.23 -5.66
N THR A 167 -3.42 -9.80 -4.62
CA THR A 167 -4.64 -9.26 -3.97
C THR A 167 -4.35 -7.97 -3.21
N ILE A 168 -3.09 -7.72 -2.85
CA ILE A 168 -2.68 -6.55 -2.06
C ILE A 168 -2.30 -5.33 -2.91
N VAL A 169 -1.91 -5.51 -4.19
CA VAL A 169 -1.51 -4.40 -5.08
C VAL A 169 -2.14 -4.52 -6.47
N GLY A 170 -1.82 -5.57 -7.24
CA GLY A 170 -2.13 -5.59 -8.67
C GLY A 170 -3.63 -5.60 -8.97
N ARG A 171 -4.41 -6.44 -8.29
CA ARG A 171 -5.86 -6.50 -8.47
C ARG A 171 -6.58 -5.23 -8.00
N PRO A 172 -6.31 -4.72 -6.77
CA PRO A 172 -6.89 -3.46 -6.32
C PRO A 172 -6.54 -2.28 -7.23
N MET A 173 -5.29 -2.21 -7.70
CA MET A 173 -4.86 -1.16 -8.62
C MET A 173 -5.60 -1.23 -9.97
N ALA A 174 -5.90 -2.44 -10.45
CA ALA A 174 -6.71 -2.62 -11.65
C ALA A 174 -8.13 -2.08 -11.46
N LEU A 175 -8.74 -2.33 -10.31
CA LEU A 175 -10.06 -1.80 -9.99
C LEU A 175 -10.05 -0.26 -9.91
N LEU A 176 -9.05 0.31 -9.24
CA LEU A 176 -8.89 1.77 -9.18
C LEU A 176 -8.70 2.38 -10.59
N GLY A 177 -7.84 1.79 -11.41
CA GLY A 177 -7.67 2.25 -12.79
C GLY A 177 -8.98 2.25 -13.58
N LEU A 178 -9.77 1.17 -13.48
CA LEU A 178 -11.10 1.06 -14.10
C LEU A 178 -12.07 2.10 -13.54
N ASN A 179 -12.11 2.27 -12.22
CA ASN A 179 -13.01 3.21 -11.55
C ASN A 179 -12.74 4.66 -11.99
N HIS A 180 -11.49 4.98 -12.27
CA HIS A 180 -11.03 6.31 -12.69
C HIS A 180 -10.85 6.45 -14.21
N GLY A 181 -11.45 5.54 -14.99
CA GLY A 181 -11.60 5.69 -16.45
C GLY A 181 -10.42 5.24 -17.31
N ALA A 182 -9.45 4.52 -16.74
CA ALA A 182 -8.37 3.91 -17.52
C ALA A 182 -8.83 2.61 -18.21
N THR A 183 -8.18 2.26 -19.32
CA THR A 183 -8.24 0.92 -19.91
C THR A 183 -7.14 0.08 -19.28
N VAL A 184 -7.48 -0.99 -18.59
CA VAL A 184 -6.53 -1.73 -17.74
C VAL A 184 -6.18 -3.10 -18.31
N THR A 185 -4.89 -3.40 -18.36
CA THR A 185 -4.35 -4.73 -18.64
C THR A 185 -3.54 -5.21 -17.45
N VAL A 186 -3.87 -6.39 -16.91
CA VAL A 186 -3.10 -7.02 -15.82
C VAL A 186 -2.24 -8.15 -16.39
N CYS A 187 -0.94 -8.07 -16.12
CA CYS A 187 0.06 -9.05 -16.55
C CYS A 187 0.60 -9.86 -15.36
N HIS A 188 1.06 -11.07 -15.65
CA HIS A 188 1.63 -11.98 -14.66
C HIS A 188 2.73 -12.87 -15.27
N SER A 189 3.32 -13.77 -14.50
CA SER A 189 4.45 -14.61 -14.92
C SER A 189 4.16 -15.52 -16.14
N ARG A 190 2.88 -15.75 -16.47
CA ARG A 190 2.46 -16.55 -17.64
C ARG A 190 2.02 -15.70 -18.83
N THR A 191 2.13 -14.36 -18.74
CA THR A 191 1.81 -13.45 -19.85
C THR A 191 2.86 -13.65 -20.96
N LYS A 192 2.38 -13.97 -22.16
CA LYS A 192 3.26 -14.07 -23.34
C LYS A 192 3.68 -12.67 -23.80
N ASP A 193 4.91 -12.57 -24.28
CA ASP A 193 5.47 -11.31 -24.81
C ASP A 193 5.28 -10.12 -23.86
N LEU A 194 5.58 -10.33 -22.56
CA LEU A 194 5.30 -9.37 -21.48
C LEU A 194 5.81 -7.96 -21.80
N ALA A 195 7.03 -7.83 -22.30
CA ALA A 195 7.61 -6.53 -22.69
C ALA A 195 6.76 -5.83 -23.76
N LYS A 196 6.30 -6.58 -24.79
CA LYS A 196 5.44 -6.03 -25.85
C LYS A 196 4.08 -5.55 -25.32
N VAL A 197 3.52 -6.27 -24.35
CA VAL A 197 2.27 -5.85 -23.69
C VAL A 197 2.52 -4.59 -22.85
N ALA A 198 3.55 -4.58 -22.02
CA ALA A 198 3.91 -3.46 -21.16
C ALA A 198 4.22 -2.18 -21.94
N LYS A 199 4.89 -2.30 -23.08
CA LYS A 199 5.32 -1.17 -23.92
C LYS A 199 4.15 -0.36 -24.51
N ARG A 200 2.90 -0.85 -24.43
CA ARG A 200 1.72 -0.09 -24.88
C ARG A 200 1.28 0.95 -23.84
N ALA A 201 1.70 0.78 -22.60
CA ALA A 201 1.19 1.53 -21.47
C ALA A 201 1.51 3.04 -21.56
N ASP A 202 0.48 3.85 -21.36
CA ASP A 202 0.64 5.26 -20.98
C ASP A 202 1.05 5.35 -19.50
N ILE A 203 0.54 4.40 -18.68
CA ILE A 203 0.86 4.25 -17.26
C ILE A 203 1.25 2.81 -17.01
N LEU A 204 2.50 2.58 -16.64
CA LEU A 204 3.05 1.26 -16.32
C LEU A 204 3.26 1.14 -14.81
N ILE A 205 2.68 0.11 -14.20
CA ILE A 205 2.84 -0.19 -12.78
C ILE A 205 3.51 -1.55 -12.64
N SER A 206 4.67 -1.61 -11.96
CA SER A 206 5.37 -2.86 -11.68
C SER A 206 5.28 -3.21 -10.20
N ALA A 207 4.73 -4.39 -9.91
CA ALA A 207 4.48 -4.88 -8.55
C ALA A 207 4.71 -6.41 -8.48
N VAL A 208 5.92 -6.86 -8.83
CA VAL A 208 6.28 -8.28 -8.90
C VAL A 208 7.36 -8.70 -7.92
N GLY A 209 8.09 -7.75 -7.33
CA GLY A 209 9.18 -8.04 -6.41
C GLY A 209 10.36 -8.76 -7.09
N LYS A 210 10.68 -8.37 -8.34
CA LYS A 210 11.80 -8.91 -9.10
C LYS A 210 12.69 -7.78 -9.60
N ALA A 211 13.85 -7.63 -8.95
CA ALA A 211 14.82 -6.59 -9.28
C ALA A 211 15.17 -6.55 -10.77
N GLY A 212 15.08 -5.36 -11.38
CA GLY A 212 15.51 -5.11 -12.75
C GLY A 212 14.71 -5.84 -13.86
N LEU A 213 13.51 -6.33 -13.55
CA LEU A 213 12.64 -6.95 -14.55
C LEU A 213 12.27 -5.98 -15.67
N VAL A 214 11.93 -4.74 -15.29
CA VAL A 214 11.45 -3.72 -16.23
C VAL A 214 12.63 -2.93 -16.77
N THR A 215 12.92 -3.18 -18.05
CA THR A 215 13.96 -2.51 -18.83
C THR A 215 13.32 -1.48 -19.78
N LYS A 216 14.13 -0.74 -20.54
CA LYS A 216 13.64 0.16 -21.61
C LYS A 216 12.73 -0.53 -22.65
N ASP A 217 12.86 -1.84 -22.83
CA ASP A 217 12.04 -2.59 -23.80
C ASP A 217 10.57 -2.72 -23.35
N PHE A 218 10.30 -2.51 -22.04
CA PHE A 218 8.98 -2.56 -21.46
C PHE A 218 8.25 -1.23 -21.50
N VAL A 219 8.94 -0.13 -21.80
CA VAL A 219 8.43 1.22 -21.57
C VAL A 219 8.20 1.96 -22.89
N LYS A 220 7.02 2.55 -23.01
CA LYS A 220 6.69 3.51 -24.09
C LYS A 220 7.34 4.86 -23.78
N GLU A 221 7.85 5.52 -24.79
CA GLU A 221 8.34 6.90 -24.62
C GLU A 221 7.23 7.84 -24.12
N GLY A 222 7.55 8.62 -23.09
CA GLY A 222 6.60 9.51 -22.44
C GLY A 222 5.66 8.84 -21.42
N ALA A 223 5.78 7.53 -21.16
CA ALA A 223 4.96 6.84 -20.18
C ALA A 223 5.22 7.33 -18.74
N VAL A 224 4.21 7.20 -17.88
CA VAL A 224 4.35 7.29 -16.43
C VAL A 224 4.70 5.89 -15.91
N VAL A 225 5.74 5.79 -15.07
CA VAL A 225 6.18 4.48 -14.52
C VAL A 225 6.12 4.52 -12.98
N ILE A 226 5.35 3.61 -12.41
CA ILE A 226 5.22 3.40 -10.98
C ILE A 226 5.89 2.08 -10.59
N ASP A 227 6.98 2.19 -9.86
CA ASP A 227 7.72 1.03 -9.34
C ASP A 227 7.31 0.77 -7.89
N VAL A 228 6.62 -0.35 -7.66
CA VAL A 228 6.18 -0.81 -6.34
C VAL A 228 7.17 -1.80 -5.74
N GLY A 229 8.10 -2.30 -6.55
CA GLY A 229 9.07 -3.30 -6.14
C GLY A 229 9.96 -2.83 -4.99
N ILE A 230 10.17 -3.71 -4.02
CA ILE A 230 11.14 -3.52 -2.93
C ILE A 230 12.04 -4.75 -2.92
N ASN A 231 13.20 -4.61 -3.52
CA ASN A 231 14.19 -5.66 -3.68
C ASN A 231 15.53 -5.23 -3.06
N ARG A 232 16.49 -6.15 -3.01
CA ARG A 232 17.89 -5.86 -2.75
C ARG A 232 18.72 -6.28 -3.97
N ASN A 233 19.60 -5.40 -4.40
CA ASN A 233 20.55 -5.72 -5.46
C ASN A 233 21.71 -6.57 -4.90
N GLU A 234 22.65 -6.95 -5.75
CA GLU A 234 23.83 -7.75 -5.38
C GLU A 234 24.70 -7.11 -4.29
N GLU A 235 24.67 -5.78 -4.18
CA GLU A 235 25.36 -5.01 -3.13
C GLU A 235 24.53 -4.88 -1.83
N GLY A 236 23.34 -5.50 -1.76
CA GLY A 236 22.43 -5.40 -0.61
C GLY A 236 21.67 -4.08 -0.51
N LYS A 237 21.82 -3.17 -1.48
CA LYS A 237 21.08 -1.89 -1.52
C LYS A 237 19.65 -2.11 -1.99
N LEU A 238 18.73 -1.30 -1.45
CA LEU A 238 17.33 -1.29 -1.91
C LEU A 238 17.24 -0.84 -3.37
N CYS A 239 16.47 -1.59 -4.14
CA CYS A 239 16.13 -1.29 -5.53
C CYS A 239 14.70 -1.73 -5.84
N GLY A 240 14.16 -1.24 -6.95
CA GLY A 240 12.83 -1.61 -7.44
C GLY A 240 12.85 -2.76 -8.45
N ASP A 241 11.70 -2.96 -9.08
CA ASP A 241 11.53 -3.85 -10.22
C ASP A 241 12.07 -3.23 -11.52
N VAL A 242 12.21 -1.91 -11.56
CA VAL A 242 12.58 -1.12 -12.74
C VAL A 242 14.09 -0.83 -12.74
N LEU A 243 14.75 -1.01 -13.88
CA LEU A 243 16.10 -0.49 -14.12
C LEU A 243 16.06 1.03 -14.29
N PHE A 244 16.06 1.74 -13.16
CA PHE A 244 15.75 3.17 -13.06
C PHE A 244 16.58 4.02 -14.03
N GLU A 245 17.90 3.86 -14.04
CA GLU A 245 18.81 4.65 -14.87
C GLU A 245 18.58 4.46 -16.38
N GLU A 246 18.09 3.28 -16.77
CA GLU A 246 17.81 2.96 -18.17
C GLU A 246 16.42 3.46 -18.59
N VAL A 247 15.46 3.40 -17.67
CA VAL A 247 14.04 3.67 -17.94
C VAL A 247 13.68 5.14 -17.76
N ALA A 248 14.22 5.80 -16.74
CA ALA A 248 13.88 7.17 -16.40
C ALA A 248 14.01 8.14 -17.59
N PRO A 249 15.07 8.09 -18.45
CA PRO A 249 15.18 9.00 -19.59
C PRO A 249 14.04 8.90 -20.62
N LEU A 250 13.31 7.79 -20.66
CA LEU A 250 12.21 7.53 -21.57
C LEU A 250 10.85 8.01 -21.03
N THR A 251 10.73 8.25 -19.72
CA THR A 251 9.45 8.50 -19.05
C THR A 251 9.12 9.98 -18.97
N SER A 252 7.81 10.28 -18.89
CA SER A 252 7.35 11.62 -18.47
C SER A 252 7.44 11.79 -16.96
N ALA A 253 7.15 10.69 -16.21
CA ALA A 253 7.25 10.66 -14.75
C ALA A 253 7.61 9.26 -14.27
N ILE A 254 8.33 9.16 -13.14
CA ILE A 254 8.75 7.88 -12.57
C ILE A 254 8.92 7.97 -11.05
N THR A 255 8.54 6.89 -10.33
CA THR A 255 8.84 6.77 -8.90
C THR A 255 10.25 6.21 -8.68
N PRO A 256 11.04 6.76 -7.75
CA PRO A 256 12.33 6.17 -7.36
C PRO A 256 12.14 5.03 -6.35
N VAL A 257 13.12 4.12 -6.26
CA VAL A 257 13.22 3.15 -5.17
C VAL A 257 14.65 3.18 -4.62
N PRO A 258 14.83 3.53 -3.32
CA PRO A 258 13.81 3.91 -2.32
C PRO A 258 13.25 5.33 -2.50
N GLY A 259 12.16 5.63 -1.79
CA GLY A 259 11.60 6.99 -1.71
C GLY A 259 10.37 7.26 -2.58
N GLY A 260 9.91 6.26 -3.36
CA GLY A 260 8.67 6.31 -4.12
C GLY A 260 7.47 5.77 -3.34
N VAL A 261 6.95 4.63 -3.76
CA VAL A 261 5.68 4.05 -3.26
C VAL A 261 5.74 3.65 -1.77
N GLY A 262 6.88 3.12 -1.28
CA GLY A 262 6.98 2.63 0.10
C GLY A 262 6.57 3.63 1.18
N PRO A 263 7.07 4.88 1.19
CA PRO A 263 6.62 5.90 2.15
C PRO A 263 5.13 6.19 2.09
N MET A 264 4.52 6.12 0.90
CA MET A 264 3.09 6.38 0.70
C MET A 264 2.21 5.32 1.34
N THR A 265 2.63 4.04 1.31
CA THR A 265 1.89 2.95 1.97
C THR A 265 1.68 3.25 3.46
N ILE A 266 2.72 3.73 4.16
CA ILE A 266 2.62 4.10 5.57
C ILE A 266 1.70 5.32 5.75
N ALA A 267 1.83 6.35 4.91
CA ALA A 267 0.97 7.53 5.00
C ALA A 267 -0.52 7.17 4.83
N MET A 268 -0.86 6.26 3.90
CA MET A 268 -2.24 5.82 3.68
C MET A 268 -2.77 4.97 4.82
N LEU A 269 -1.95 4.13 5.45
CA LEU A 269 -2.32 3.39 6.65
C LEU A 269 -2.77 4.34 7.77
N LEU A 270 -2.00 5.41 7.99
CA LEU A 270 -2.33 6.42 9.00
C LEU A 270 -3.60 7.20 8.60
N ALA A 271 -3.73 7.57 7.33
CA ALA A 271 -4.91 8.26 6.82
C ALA A 271 -6.19 7.42 7.03
N GLN A 272 -6.13 6.11 6.71
CA GLN A 272 -7.25 5.22 6.91
C GLN A 272 -7.60 5.07 8.40
N THR A 273 -6.60 4.98 9.29
CA THR A 273 -6.82 4.92 10.75
C THR A 273 -7.53 6.18 11.26
N VAL A 274 -7.13 7.36 10.79
CA VAL A 274 -7.77 8.64 11.16
C VAL A 274 -9.21 8.71 10.62
N LYS A 275 -9.42 8.29 9.37
CA LYS A 275 -10.74 8.23 8.74
C LYS A 275 -11.70 7.33 9.52
N ASN A 276 -11.25 6.14 9.95
CA ASN A 276 -12.05 5.21 10.74
C ASN A 276 -12.39 5.80 12.13
N ALA A 277 -11.47 6.55 12.74
CA ALA A 277 -11.73 7.22 14.02
C ALA A 277 -12.80 8.32 13.92
N LYS A 278 -12.91 8.99 12.76
CA LYS A 278 -13.95 9.99 12.50
C LYS A 278 -15.33 9.38 12.33
N SER A 279 -15.44 8.28 11.58
CA SER A 279 -16.73 7.64 11.28
C SER A 279 -17.43 7.06 12.50
N LYS A 280 -16.71 6.80 13.59
CA LYS A 280 -17.28 6.34 14.86
C LYS A 280 -17.91 7.49 15.70
N LYS A 281 -17.72 8.74 15.29
CA LYS A 281 -18.26 9.91 15.99
C LYS A 281 -19.66 10.31 15.49
N GLU A 282 -20.01 9.88 14.27
CA GLU A 282 -21.33 10.09 13.67
C GLU A 282 -22.29 8.95 14.05
#